data_3ad5a5fdd21cf7008c824c7095389792
#
_entry.id   3ad5a5fdd21cf7008c824c7095389792
#
_cell.length_a   1.000
_cell.length_b   1.000
_cell.length_c   1.000
_cell.angle_alpha   90.00
_cell.angle_beta   90.00
_cell.angle_gamma   90.00
#
_symmetry.space_group_name_H-M   'P 1'
#
loop_
_entity.id
_entity.type
_entity.pdbx_description
1 polymer ?
#
loop_
_entity_poly.entity_id
_entity_poly.type
_entity_poly.pdbx_seq_one_letter_code
_entity_poly.pdbx_strand_id
1 'polypeptide(L)'
;AASDVYKRQTLSMCYSYLPMPFDNKAKLSVEYKDNGTGGEITISGRVYFIEEKRDRKREGKLYAQARREYLPPVGSPFTIANVLGKGHYIGTILIAQGLNEGMTEYWESDDCSLIDGEMRIHGTGSEDYFNGGWYAVMDRWDRGVSLPIHGALLYDLKTARTGGYRFYLSDKVNFDSSYVLTIEHGPEGNKLNVDYTSVGLFYSDSPQFENKHLFDVTDEVQRRDILLAQDMTMRLYWFTQASFDGSSMIISSKREEHWTTNIDFEAVPMVQFDLTGMDNGKYKVYVVHTGLEENKPFSIWQRTNQVSEWIVSNKDLQSTSFAGEIEISEQVKTLTVRKKKMDNTIVKIDYLIFEKEKD
;
A
#
# COMPACT_ATOMS: atom_id res chain seq x y z
N ALA A 1 -10.99 -10.63 12.78
CA ALA A 1 -10.22 -9.98 13.84
C ALA A 1 -9.99 -8.53 13.45
N ALA A 2 -10.47 -7.58 14.21
CA ALA A 2 -10.11 -6.18 14.02
C ALA A 2 -8.89 -5.92 14.91
N SER A 3 -7.82 -5.39 14.34
CA SER A 3 -6.68 -4.90 15.10
C SER A 3 -6.68 -3.38 15.02
N ASP A 4 -6.76 -2.71 16.15
CA ASP A 4 -6.58 -1.28 16.25
C ASP A 4 -5.10 -1.00 16.52
N VAL A 5 -4.37 -0.56 15.51
CA VAL A 5 -2.96 -0.20 15.65
C VAL A 5 -2.86 1.31 15.83
N TYR A 6 -2.94 1.77 17.07
CA TYR A 6 -2.56 3.14 17.40
C TYR A 6 -1.03 3.24 17.54
N LYS A 7 -0.38 4.03 16.70
CA LYS A 7 1.08 4.29 16.68
C LYS A 7 1.68 4.82 18.01
N ARG A 8 0.91 4.92 19.09
CA ARG A 8 1.35 5.42 20.39
C ARG A 8 0.96 4.54 21.58
N GLN A 9 0.41 3.34 21.36
CA GLN A 9 0.09 2.45 22.46
C GLN A 9 1.12 1.34 22.57
N THR A 10 1.62 1.15 23.78
CA THR A 10 2.50 0.02 24.14
C THR A 10 1.74 -1.31 24.23
N LEU A 11 0.44 -1.33 23.91
CA LEU A 11 -0.41 -2.50 23.96
C LEU A 11 -1.15 -2.66 22.63
N SER A 12 -0.84 -3.72 21.89
CA SER A 12 -1.62 -4.15 20.72
C SER A 12 -2.61 -5.22 21.17
N MET A 13 -3.89 -5.02 20.87
CA MET A 13 -4.93 -5.98 21.20
C MET A 13 -5.65 -6.45 19.94
N CYS A 14 -5.69 -7.77 19.74
CA CYS A 14 -6.51 -8.39 18.71
C CYS A 14 -7.73 -9.03 19.38
N TYR A 15 -8.90 -8.84 18.78
CA TYR A 15 -10.12 -9.46 19.29
C TYR A 15 -11.01 -9.99 18.15
N SER A 16 -11.83 -10.97 18.48
CA SER A 16 -12.87 -11.47 17.58
C SER A 16 -14.12 -11.79 18.39
N TYR A 17 -15.24 -11.27 17.93
CA TYR A 17 -16.58 -11.58 18.46
C TYR A 17 -17.34 -12.56 17.55
N LEU A 18 -16.72 -13.04 16.47
CA LEU A 18 -17.32 -14.06 15.63
C LEU A 18 -17.41 -15.37 16.42
N PRO A 19 -18.58 -15.98 16.55
CA PRO A 19 -18.73 -17.28 17.19
C PRO A 19 -17.88 -18.34 16.47
N MET A 20 -17.24 -19.20 17.23
CA MET A 20 -16.41 -20.31 16.69
C MET A 20 -16.94 -21.65 17.20
N PRO A 21 -18.07 -22.14 16.68
CA PRO A 21 -18.64 -23.40 17.11
C PRO A 21 -17.68 -24.58 16.91
N PHE A 22 -17.62 -25.47 17.88
CA PHE A 22 -16.78 -26.68 17.82
C PHE A 22 -17.54 -27.90 18.34
N ASP A 23 -17.11 -29.12 17.96
CA ASP A 23 -17.81 -30.35 18.34
C ASP A 23 -17.39 -30.83 19.73
N ASN A 24 -16.12 -31.24 19.89
CA ASN A 24 -15.67 -31.88 21.14
C ASN A 24 -14.59 -31.05 21.86
N LYS A 25 -13.70 -30.42 21.09
CA LYS A 25 -12.62 -29.59 21.64
C LYS A 25 -12.23 -28.53 20.65
N ALA A 26 -11.73 -27.40 21.17
CA ALA A 26 -11.06 -26.37 20.40
C ALA A 26 -9.62 -26.21 20.91
N LYS A 27 -8.71 -25.85 20.03
CA LYS A 27 -7.33 -25.51 20.36
C LYS A 27 -7.02 -24.18 19.72
N LEU A 28 -6.60 -23.22 20.56
CA LEU A 28 -6.03 -21.96 20.10
C LEU A 28 -4.51 -22.08 20.15
N SER A 29 -3.85 -21.74 19.07
CA SER A 29 -2.40 -21.68 18.98
C SER A 29 -1.99 -20.32 18.47
N VAL A 30 -0.93 -19.77 19.05
CA VAL A 30 -0.27 -18.55 18.59
C VAL A 30 1.16 -18.94 18.29
N GLU A 31 1.60 -18.67 17.09
CA GLU A 31 2.97 -18.86 16.66
C GLU A 31 3.65 -17.50 16.54
N TYR A 32 4.76 -17.33 17.19
CA TYR A 32 5.63 -16.19 17.04
C TYR A 32 6.82 -16.59 16.19
N LYS A 33 7.07 -15.83 15.13
CA LYS A 33 8.29 -15.94 14.33
C LYS A 33 9.18 -14.75 14.65
N ASP A 34 10.36 -15.03 15.21
CA ASP A 34 11.35 -14.01 15.50
C ASP A 34 11.92 -13.47 14.18
N ASN A 35 11.97 -12.17 14.05
CA ASN A 35 12.62 -11.47 12.93
C ASN A 35 14.13 -11.26 13.12
N GLY A 36 14.73 -11.92 14.13
CA GLY A 36 16.16 -11.83 14.41
C GLY A 36 16.58 -10.66 15.30
N THR A 37 15.62 -9.83 15.77
CA THR A 37 15.95 -8.71 16.67
C THR A 37 16.12 -9.12 18.13
N GLY A 38 15.79 -10.37 18.47
CA GLY A 38 15.93 -10.99 19.79
C GLY A 38 15.20 -10.22 20.90
N GLY A 39 14.06 -10.71 21.38
CA GLY A 39 13.33 -10.08 22.46
C GLY A 39 12.32 -11.03 23.08
N GLU A 40 12.04 -10.86 24.35
CA GLU A 40 10.94 -11.58 24.99
C GLU A 40 9.60 -10.95 24.59
N ILE A 41 8.68 -11.79 24.10
CA ILE A 41 7.31 -11.41 23.83
C ILE A 41 6.40 -12.08 24.83
N THR A 42 5.62 -11.27 25.53
CA THR A 42 4.55 -11.77 26.40
C THR A 42 3.22 -11.64 25.68
N ILE A 43 2.54 -12.78 25.49
CA ILE A 43 1.20 -12.83 24.93
C ILE A 43 0.23 -13.23 26.03
N SER A 44 -0.77 -12.41 26.28
CA SER A 44 -1.87 -12.72 27.18
C SER A 44 -3.19 -12.63 26.45
N GLY A 45 -4.17 -13.46 26.82
CA GLY A 45 -5.47 -13.44 26.14
C GLY A 45 -6.59 -13.97 27.03
N ARG A 46 -7.84 -13.69 26.61
CA ARG A 46 -9.04 -14.24 27.22
C ARG A 46 -9.87 -14.91 26.14
N VAL A 47 -10.38 -16.09 26.43
CA VAL A 47 -11.33 -16.82 25.58
C VAL A 47 -12.61 -17.01 26.39
N TYR A 48 -13.72 -16.58 25.80
CA TYR A 48 -15.05 -16.79 26.35
C TYR A 48 -15.69 -17.95 25.60
N PHE A 49 -16.22 -18.91 26.29
CA PHE A 49 -16.88 -20.07 25.69
C PHE A 49 -18.13 -20.47 26.51
N ILE A 50 -19.02 -21.18 25.83
CA ILE A 50 -20.20 -21.82 26.44
C ILE A 50 -20.08 -23.32 26.25
N GLU A 51 -20.55 -24.08 27.24
CA GLU A 51 -20.53 -25.56 27.21
C GLU A 51 -21.83 -26.09 26.64
N GLU A 52 -22.18 -25.68 25.43
CA GLU A 52 -23.34 -26.20 24.71
C GLU A 52 -22.90 -27.06 23.54
N LYS A 53 -23.65 -28.13 23.29
CA LYS A 53 -23.39 -28.98 22.14
C LYS A 53 -23.84 -28.27 20.87
N ARG A 54 -22.94 -28.14 19.88
CA ARG A 54 -23.23 -27.55 18.58
C ARG A 54 -24.39 -28.28 17.88
N ASP A 55 -25.38 -27.54 17.41
CA ASP A 55 -26.42 -28.06 16.51
C ASP A 55 -25.88 -28.07 15.06
N ARG A 56 -25.41 -29.23 14.62
CA ARG A 56 -24.82 -29.39 13.28
C ARG A 56 -25.76 -29.07 12.12
N LYS A 57 -27.06 -29.01 12.35
CA LYS A 57 -28.04 -28.66 11.32
C LYS A 57 -28.16 -27.15 11.13
N ARG A 58 -27.80 -26.36 12.14
CA ARG A 58 -28.00 -24.92 12.17
C ARG A 58 -26.70 -24.13 12.30
N GLU A 59 -25.67 -24.75 12.82
CA GLU A 59 -24.41 -24.08 13.16
C GLU A 59 -23.25 -24.66 12.36
N GLY A 60 -22.71 -23.87 11.46
CA GLY A 60 -21.44 -24.15 10.79
C GLY A 60 -20.26 -23.80 11.69
N LYS A 61 -19.11 -24.37 11.43
CA LYS A 61 -17.83 -23.91 11.99
C LYS A 61 -17.32 -22.71 11.23
N LEU A 62 -16.62 -21.83 11.90
CA LEU A 62 -15.95 -20.69 11.25
C LEU A 62 -14.69 -21.18 10.53
N TYR A 63 -14.56 -20.78 9.29
CA TYR A 63 -13.37 -20.98 8.45
C TYR A 63 -12.87 -19.65 7.91
N ALA A 64 -11.57 -19.61 7.67
CA ALA A 64 -10.91 -18.54 6.97
C ALA A 64 -10.11 -19.10 5.80
N GLN A 65 -10.37 -18.61 4.61
CA GLN A 65 -9.59 -18.93 3.41
C GLN A 65 -8.63 -17.78 3.15
N ALA A 66 -7.35 -18.01 3.34
CA ALA A 66 -6.30 -17.04 3.05
C ALA A 66 -5.72 -17.27 1.66
N ARG A 67 -5.56 -16.21 0.88
CA ARG A 67 -5.00 -16.24 -0.47
C ARG A 67 -4.10 -15.04 -0.69
N ARG A 68 -3.00 -15.25 -1.39
CA ARG A 68 -2.13 -14.22 -1.93
C ARG A 68 -1.78 -14.56 -3.36
N GLU A 69 -1.75 -13.58 -4.22
CA GLU A 69 -1.30 -13.73 -5.59
C GLU A 69 -0.52 -12.49 -6.01
N TYR A 70 0.76 -12.71 -6.29
CA TYR A 70 1.66 -11.71 -6.84
C TYR A 70 1.58 -11.80 -8.36
N LEU A 71 1.29 -10.68 -9.03
CA LEU A 71 1.09 -10.61 -10.48
C LEU A 71 0.03 -11.62 -10.97
N PRO A 72 -1.25 -11.48 -10.55
CA PRO A 72 -2.32 -12.30 -11.12
C PRO A 72 -2.29 -12.23 -12.66
N PRO A 73 -2.64 -13.32 -13.37
CA PRO A 73 -2.60 -13.33 -14.82
C PRO A 73 -3.53 -12.28 -15.44
N VAL A 74 -3.03 -11.55 -16.43
CA VAL A 74 -3.87 -10.63 -17.23
C VAL A 74 -5.06 -11.36 -17.81
N GLY A 75 -6.23 -10.76 -17.72
CA GLY A 75 -7.49 -11.34 -18.19
C GLY A 75 -8.18 -12.26 -17.18
N SER A 76 -7.59 -12.49 -16.00
CA SER A 76 -8.18 -13.35 -14.97
C SER A 76 -8.30 -12.60 -13.65
N PRO A 77 -9.50 -12.52 -13.04
CA PRO A 77 -9.67 -11.85 -11.76
C PRO A 77 -9.00 -12.64 -10.62
N PHE A 78 -8.60 -11.93 -9.59
CA PHE A 78 -8.11 -12.54 -8.36
C PHE A 78 -9.25 -13.24 -7.61
N THR A 79 -9.02 -14.47 -7.15
CA THR A 79 -10.01 -15.23 -6.38
C THR A 79 -9.82 -14.96 -4.89
N ILE A 80 -10.81 -14.38 -4.23
CA ILE A 80 -10.84 -14.15 -2.78
C ILE A 80 -11.29 -15.40 -2.04
N ALA A 81 -12.37 -16.05 -2.53
CA ALA A 81 -12.91 -17.27 -1.96
C ALA A 81 -13.29 -18.27 -3.05
N ASN A 82 -13.03 -19.53 -2.79
CA ASN A 82 -13.51 -20.65 -3.61
C ASN A 82 -13.78 -21.83 -2.68
N VAL A 83 -15.05 -22.06 -2.38
CA VAL A 83 -15.52 -23.00 -1.36
C VAL A 83 -16.56 -23.93 -1.96
N LEU A 84 -16.34 -25.23 -1.83
CA LEU A 84 -17.34 -26.24 -2.11
C LEU A 84 -17.97 -26.74 -0.81
N GLY A 85 -19.27 -26.95 -0.84
CA GLY A 85 -20.09 -27.38 0.30
C GLY A 85 -21.21 -26.39 0.58
N LYS A 86 -21.94 -26.63 1.66
CA LYS A 86 -23.03 -25.77 2.10
C LYS A 86 -22.55 -24.82 3.20
N GLY A 87 -22.99 -23.58 3.13
CA GLY A 87 -22.60 -22.61 4.15
C GLY A 87 -23.13 -21.21 3.92
N HIS A 88 -22.48 -20.24 4.56
CA HIS A 88 -22.70 -18.84 4.28
C HIS A 88 -21.42 -18.05 4.46
N TYR A 89 -21.19 -17.17 3.50
CA TYR A 89 -20.06 -16.26 3.49
C TYR A 89 -20.39 -15.04 4.37
N ILE A 90 -19.42 -14.63 5.18
CA ILE A 90 -19.63 -13.58 6.18
C ILE A 90 -18.66 -12.43 6.11
N GLY A 91 -17.63 -12.49 5.28
CA GLY A 91 -16.75 -11.33 5.20
C GLY A 91 -15.49 -11.52 4.38
N THR A 92 -14.99 -10.39 3.96
CA THR A 92 -13.75 -10.24 3.20
C THR A 92 -12.83 -9.26 3.91
N ILE A 93 -11.55 -9.60 3.93
CA ILE A 93 -10.46 -8.67 4.20
C ILE A 93 -9.55 -8.72 2.97
N LEU A 94 -9.22 -7.58 2.40
CA LEU A 94 -8.33 -7.49 1.23
C LEU A 94 -7.27 -6.42 1.48
N ILE A 95 -6.03 -6.76 1.25
CA ILE A 95 -4.90 -5.84 1.14
C ILE A 95 -4.36 -5.92 -0.27
N ALA A 96 -4.29 -4.78 -0.92
CA ALA A 96 -3.80 -4.62 -2.28
C ALA A 96 -2.56 -3.75 -2.30
N GLN A 97 -1.51 -4.23 -2.94
CA GLN A 97 -0.32 -3.49 -3.27
C GLN A 97 -0.27 -3.32 -4.78
N GLY A 98 -0.44 -2.11 -5.27
CA GLY A 98 -0.14 -1.79 -6.66
C GLY A 98 1.36 -1.85 -6.93
N LEU A 99 1.75 -2.30 -8.12
CA LEU A 99 3.15 -2.35 -8.52
C LEU A 99 3.54 -1.18 -9.43
N ASN A 100 2.59 -0.28 -9.72
CA ASN A 100 2.82 1.01 -10.34
C ASN A 100 2.65 2.10 -9.28
N GLU A 101 3.67 2.91 -9.11
CA GLU A 101 3.75 3.90 -8.05
C GLU A 101 2.77 5.06 -8.28
N GLY A 102 2.26 5.62 -7.19
CA GLY A 102 1.39 6.80 -7.23
C GLY A 102 0.02 6.55 -7.86
N MET A 103 -0.41 5.29 -8.00
CA MET A 103 -1.62 4.92 -8.70
C MET A 103 -2.37 3.81 -7.97
N THR A 104 -3.68 3.97 -7.80
CA THR A 104 -4.58 3.00 -7.18
C THR A 104 -5.74 2.57 -8.10
N GLU A 105 -5.61 2.78 -9.41
CA GLU A 105 -6.63 2.42 -10.40
C GLU A 105 -6.97 0.92 -10.42
N TYR A 106 -6.09 0.08 -9.89
CA TYR A 106 -6.41 -1.33 -9.67
C TYR A 106 -7.59 -1.53 -8.70
N TRP A 107 -7.97 -0.50 -7.95
CA TRP A 107 -9.10 -0.54 -7.02
C TRP A 107 -10.46 -0.27 -7.70
N GLU A 108 -10.45 0.21 -8.95
CA GLU A 108 -11.60 0.27 -9.87
C GLU A 108 -11.90 -1.12 -10.44
N SER A 109 -12.14 -2.07 -9.57
CA SER A 109 -12.13 -3.52 -9.88
C SER A 109 -13.42 -4.16 -9.44
N ASP A 110 -14.20 -4.65 -10.37
CA ASP A 110 -15.49 -5.26 -10.10
C ASP A 110 -15.33 -6.55 -9.28
N ASP A 111 -16.20 -6.71 -8.30
CA ASP A 111 -16.39 -7.98 -7.60
C ASP A 111 -17.45 -8.84 -8.30
N CYS A 112 -17.25 -10.15 -8.25
CA CYS A 112 -18.20 -11.10 -8.79
C CYS A 112 -18.38 -12.30 -7.85
N SER A 113 -19.64 -12.59 -7.48
CA SER A 113 -19.98 -13.79 -6.70
C SER A 113 -20.75 -14.80 -7.53
N LEU A 114 -20.16 -15.98 -7.67
CA LEU A 114 -20.87 -17.18 -8.16
C LEU A 114 -21.39 -17.94 -6.95
N ILE A 115 -22.71 -18.09 -6.87
CA ILE A 115 -23.40 -18.84 -5.82
C ILE A 115 -24.06 -20.05 -6.47
N ASP A 116 -23.64 -21.24 -6.04
CA ASP A 116 -24.14 -22.50 -6.59
C ASP A 116 -23.99 -22.61 -8.11
N GLY A 117 -22.89 -22.06 -8.64
CA GLY A 117 -22.56 -22.06 -10.06
C GLY A 117 -23.20 -20.96 -10.90
N GLU A 118 -24.05 -20.11 -10.31
CA GLU A 118 -24.67 -18.98 -11.00
C GLU A 118 -24.10 -17.66 -10.53
N MET A 119 -23.87 -16.74 -11.47
CA MET A 119 -23.50 -15.36 -11.14
C MET A 119 -24.73 -14.66 -10.51
N ARG A 120 -24.62 -14.36 -9.22
CA ARG A 120 -25.71 -13.75 -8.44
C ARG A 120 -25.41 -12.32 -8.01
N ILE A 121 -24.15 -11.98 -7.89
CA ILE A 121 -23.72 -10.65 -7.51
C ILE A 121 -22.61 -10.25 -8.49
N HIS A 122 -22.74 -9.06 -9.04
CA HIS A 122 -21.73 -8.40 -9.84
C HIS A 122 -21.66 -6.96 -9.35
N GLY A 123 -20.52 -6.59 -8.80
CA GLY A 123 -20.28 -5.27 -8.26
C GLY A 123 -19.83 -4.26 -9.31
N THR A 124 -19.42 -3.10 -8.84
CA THR A 124 -19.08 -1.93 -9.64
C THR A 124 -17.73 -1.32 -9.28
N GLY A 125 -17.00 -1.95 -8.38
CA GLY A 125 -15.68 -1.51 -7.96
C GLY A 125 -15.31 -2.00 -6.56
N SER A 126 -14.03 -2.16 -6.30
CA SER A 126 -13.56 -2.56 -4.96
C SER A 126 -13.88 -1.52 -3.91
N GLU A 127 -13.81 -0.22 -4.25
CA GLU A 127 -14.19 0.86 -3.36
C GLU A 127 -15.65 0.76 -2.95
N ASP A 128 -16.54 0.46 -3.88
CA ASP A 128 -17.97 0.24 -3.63
C ASP A 128 -18.20 -1.05 -2.84
N TYR A 129 -17.47 -2.12 -3.18
CA TYR A 129 -17.53 -3.37 -2.43
C TYR A 129 -17.23 -3.18 -0.95
N PHE A 130 -16.23 -2.36 -0.61
CA PHE A 130 -15.84 -2.06 0.77
C PHE A 130 -16.57 -0.85 1.36
N ASN A 131 -17.62 -0.33 0.70
CA ASN A 131 -18.39 0.85 1.08
C ASN A 131 -17.53 2.12 1.25
N GLY A 132 -16.55 2.30 0.40
CA GLY A 132 -15.67 3.46 0.36
C GLY A 132 -15.70 4.15 -1.00
N GLY A 133 -16.88 4.23 -1.63
CA GLY A 133 -17.07 4.82 -2.95
C GLY A 133 -16.51 6.25 -3.04
N TRP A 134 -15.96 6.59 -4.21
CA TRP A 134 -15.22 7.84 -4.44
C TRP A 134 -13.99 7.97 -3.55
N TYR A 135 -13.43 6.87 -3.09
CA TYR A 135 -12.25 6.76 -2.25
C TYR A 135 -12.35 7.62 -0.98
N ALA A 136 -11.59 8.68 -0.91
CA ALA A 136 -11.48 9.51 0.26
C ALA A 136 -12.52 10.65 0.32
N VAL A 137 -13.27 10.90 -0.75
CA VAL A 137 -14.10 12.12 -0.85
C VAL A 137 -15.26 12.10 0.13
N MET A 138 -15.95 10.96 0.23
CA MET A 138 -17.13 10.81 1.10
C MET A 138 -16.73 10.24 2.47
N ASP A 139 -16.05 9.12 2.47
CA ASP A 139 -15.80 8.31 3.68
C ASP A 139 -14.42 8.50 4.28
N ARG A 140 -13.61 9.30 3.64
CA ARG A 140 -12.26 9.64 4.12
C ARG A 140 -11.35 8.42 4.28
N TRP A 141 -11.32 7.55 3.31
CA TRP A 141 -10.44 6.37 3.28
C TRP A 141 -8.97 6.72 3.50
N ASP A 142 -8.55 7.88 3.01
CA ASP A 142 -7.22 8.46 3.22
C ASP A 142 -6.84 8.65 4.70
N ARG A 143 -7.83 8.72 5.57
CA ARG A 143 -7.65 8.90 7.03
C ARG A 143 -7.84 7.61 7.82
N GLY A 144 -8.15 6.51 7.13
CA GLY A 144 -8.55 5.27 7.75
C GLY A 144 -9.95 5.34 8.35
N VAL A 145 -10.81 4.43 7.95
CA VAL A 145 -12.19 4.31 8.45
C VAL A 145 -12.33 2.94 9.09
N SER A 146 -12.76 2.90 10.34
CA SER A 146 -13.02 1.65 11.05
C SER A 146 -14.44 1.69 11.61
N LEU A 147 -15.34 0.99 10.94
CA LEU A 147 -16.74 0.83 11.31
C LEU A 147 -17.02 -0.64 11.67
N PRO A 148 -18.14 -0.95 12.36
CA PRO A 148 -18.38 -2.31 12.84
C PRO A 148 -18.37 -3.40 11.77
N ILE A 149 -18.85 -3.09 10.56
CA ILE A 149 -19.03 -4.08 9.50
C ILE A 149 -18.23 -3.80 8.22
N HIS A 150 -17.65 -2.62 8.08
CA HIS A 150 -16.76 -2.29 6.96
C HIS A 150 -15.75 -1.21 7.35
N GLY A 151 -14.71 -1.05 6.57
CA GLY A 151 -13.75 0.03 6.75
C GLY A 151 -12.54 -0.06 5.84
N ALA A 152 -11.80 1.03 5.79
CA ALA A 152 -10.49 1.13 5.16
C ALA A 152 -9.41 0.71 6.16
N LEU A 153 -8.64 -0.30 5.83
CA LEU A 153 -7.48 -0.72 6.60
C LEU A 153 -6.27 0.14 6.28
N LEU A 154 -6.17 0.51 5.03
CA LEU A 154 -5.05 1.24 4.48
C LEU A 154 -5.50 1.96 3.21
N TYR A 155 -5.07 3.20 3.04
CA TYR A 155 -5.07 3.91 1.77
C TYR A 155 -3.85 4.83 1.73
N ASP A 156 -2.93 4.52 0.86
CA ASP A 156 -1.73 5.31 0.63
C ASP A 156 -1.45 5.36 -0.88
N LEU A 157 -1.83 6.46 -1.50
CA LEU A 157 -1.64 6.67 -2.93
C LEU A 157 -0.16 6.65 -3.30
N LYS A 158 0.73 7.21 -2.46
CA LYS A 158 2.16 7.32 -2.74
C LYS A 158 2.82 5.95 -2.89
N THR A 159 2.43 5.00 -2.05
CA THR A 159 2.95 3.63 -2.09
C THR A 159 2.05 2.68 -2.86
N ALA A 160 1.00 3.19 -3.49
CA ALA A 160 -0.01 2.41 -4.21
C ALA A 160 -0.59 1.27 -3.35
N ARG A 161 -0.91 1.55 -2.09
CA ARG A 161 -1.48 0.58 -1.15
C ARG A 161 -2.90 0.91 -0.81
N THR A 162 -3.74 -0.10 -0.87
CA THR A 162 -5.15 0.00 -0.50
C THR A 162 -5.57 -1.24 0.26
N GLY A 163 -6.47 -1.10 1.21
CA GLY A 163 -7.00 -2.25 1.92
C GLY A 163 -8.34 -1.96 2.54
N GLY A 164 -9.20 -2.94 2.53
CA GLY A 164 -10.53 -2.83 3.09
C GLY A 164 -11.00 -4.11 3.77
N TYR A 165 -12.05 -3.97 4.56
CA TYR A 165 -12.79 -5.10 5.09
C TYR A 165 -14.29 -4.86 5.01
N ARG A 166 -15.03 -5.93 4.80
CA ARG A 166 -16.48 -5.94 4.84
C ARG A 166 -16.98 -7.22 5.49
N PHE A 167 -17.91 -7.09 6.44
CA PHE A 167 -18.57 -8.22 7.09
C PHE A 167 -20.07 -8.21 6.79
N TYR A 168 -20.58 -9.37 6.39
CA TYR A 168 -21.99 -9.63 6.10
C TYR A 168 -22.62 -10.31 7.31
N LEU A 169 -22.82 -9.61 8.43
CA LEU A 169 -23.30 -10.20 9.67
C LEU A 169 -24.82 -10.38 9.68
N SER A 170 -25.55 -9.41 9.12
CA SER A 170 -27.01 -9.44 9.01
C SER A 170 -27.49 -9.90 7.62
N ASP A 171 -26.68 -9.74 6.62
CA ASP A 171 -26.94 -9.96 5.19
C ASP A 171 -26.02 -11.01 4.57
N LYS A 172 -25.63 -12.02 5.36
CA LYS A 172 -24.74 -13.09 4.95
C LYS A 172 -25.16 -13.76 3.66
N VAL A 173 -24.20 -14.12 2.82
CA VAL A 173 -24.43 -14.74 1.53
C VAL A 173 -24.49 -16.25 1.69
N ASN A 174 -25.69 -16.83 1.54
CA ASN A 174 -25.92 -18.26 1.67
C ASN A 174 -25.60 -18.99 0.37
N PHE A 175 -25.05 -20.19 0.49
CA PHE A 175 -24.82 -21.13 -0.63
C PHE A 175 -25.12 -22.56 -0.19
N ASP A 176 -25.63 -23.37 -1.10
CA ASP A 176 -26.01 -24.76 -0.85
C ASP A 176 -24.96 -25.76 -1.36
N SER A 177 -24.17 -25.42 -2.37
CA SER A 177 -23.18 -26.31 -2.98
C SER A 177 -21.82 -25.65 -3.21
N SER A 178 -21.78 -24.36 -3.53
CA SER A 178 -20.51 -23.66 -3.80
C SER A 178 -20.63 -22.15 -3.67
N TYR A 179 -19.50 -21.54 -3.34
CA TYR A 179 -19.33 -20.08 -3.35
C TYR A 179 -17.98 -19.70 -3.92
N VAL A 180 -17.98 -18.86 -4.95
CA VAL A 180 -16.76 -18.28 -5.51
C VAL A 180 -16.91 -16.78 -5.52
N LEU A 181 -15.96 -16.08 -4.90
CA LEU A 181 -15.83 -14.64 -4.95
C LEU A 181 -14.53 -14.28 -5.63
N THR A 182 -14.64 -13.48 -6.66
CA THR A 182 -13.51 -12.90 -7.38
C THR A 182 -13.55 -11.40 -7.32
N ILE A 183 -12.41 -10.77 -7.52
CA ILE A 183 -12.27 -9.33 -7.68
C ILE A 183 -11.26 -9.07 -8.80
N GLU A 184 -11.54 -8.14 -9.63
CA GLU A 184 -10.67 -7.74 -10.72
C GLU A 184 -9.42 -7.01 -10.22
N HIS A 185 -8.47 -6.74 -11.10
CA HIS A 185 -7.31 -5.89 -10.84
C HIS A 185 -7.12 -4.88 -11.97
N GLY A 186 -7.95 -3.86 -11.91
CA GLY A 186 -8.01 -2.75 -12.85
C GLY A 186 -9.38 -2.58 -13.50
N PRO A 187 -9.66 -1.39 -14.05
CA PRO A 187 -10.97 -1.04 -14.59
C PRO A 187 -11.32 -1.82 -15.85
N GLU A 188 -10.34 -2.43 -16.51
CA GLU A 188 -10.57 -3.18 -17.74
C GLU A 188 -9.65 -4.41 -17.85
N GLY A 189 -10.25 -5.59 -17.98
CA GLY A 189 -9.58 -6.81 -18.45
C GLY A 189 -8.47 -7.32 -17.54
N ASN A 190 -8.50 -7.00 -16.26
CA ASN A 190 -7.53 -7.50 -15.28
C ASN A 190 -6.08 -7.27 -15.74
N LYS A 191 -5.73 -6.03 -16.08
CA LYS A 191 -4.44 -5.72 -16.72
C LYS A 191 -3.40 -5.11 -15.77
N LEU A 192 -3.81 -4.61 -14.61
CA LEU A 192 -2.90 -3.90 -13.72
C LEU A 192 -2.09 -4.87 -12.86
N ASN A 193 -0.82 -4.54 -12.70
CA ASN A 193 0.11 -5.34 -11.89
C ASN A 193 -0.11 -5.06 -10.40
N VAL A 194 -0.44 -6.10 -9.65
CA VAL A 194 -0.74 -6.03 -8.22
C VAL A 194 -0.18 -7.22 -7.45
N ASP A 195 -0.10 -7.06 -6.13
CA ASP A 195 0.07 -8.14 -5.16
C ASP A 195 -1.15 -8.10 -4.23
N TYR A 196 -2.08 -9.00 -4.44
CA TYR A 196 -3.30 -9.08 -3.66
C TYR A 196 -3.20 -10.14 -2.58
N THR A 197 -3.61 -9.76 -1.38
CA THR A 197 -3.68 -10.63 -0.21
C THR A 197 -5.06 -10.54 0.41
N SER A 198 -5.75 -11.66 0.54
CA SER A 198 -7.10 -11.69 1.08
C SER A 198 -7.34 -12.75 2.13
N VAL A 199 -8.37 -12.51 2.95
CA VAL A 199 -8.98 -13.50 3.83
C VAL A 199 -10.48 -13.47 3.62
N GLY A 200 -11.03 -14.57 3.11
CA GLY A 200 -12.47 -14.81 3.03
C GLY A 200 -12.94 -15.58 4.26
N LEU A 201 -13.98 -15.09 4.92
CA LEU A 201 -14.55 -15.70 6.14
C LEU A 201 -15.92 -16.31 5.84
N PHE A 202 -16.14 -17.54 6.30
CA PHE A 202 -17.41 -18.22 6.10
C PHE A 202 -17.70 -19.27 7.19
N TYR A 203 -18.97 -19.60 7.32
CA TYR A 203 -19.42 -20.72 8.14
C TYR A 203 -19.85 -21.88 7.27
N SER A 204 -19.39 -23.07 7.63
CA SER A 204 -19.79 -24.33 6.96
C SER A 204 -19.62 -25.49 7.95
N ASP A 205 -20.23 -26.65 7.65
CA ASP A 205 -19.98 -27.85 8.45
C ASP A 205 -18.77 -28.64 7.94
N SER A 206 -18.68 -28.87 6.64
CA SER A 206 -17.63 -29.69 6.01
C SER A 206 -17.22 -29.14 4.64
N PRO A 207 -16.62 -27.95 4.58
CA PRO A 207 -16.24 -27.34 3.31
C PRO A 207 -15.00 -28.00 2.70
N GLN A 208 -14.90 -27.93 1.38
CA GLN A 208 -13.66 -28.18 0.66
C GLN A 208 -13.15 -26.84 0.10
N PHE A 209 -11.96 -26.46 0.47
CA PHE A 209 -11.28 -25.26 0.00
C PHE A 209 -9.78 -25.39 0.19
N GLU A 210 -9.03 -24.60 -0.54
CA GLU A 210 -7.57 -24.52 -0.44
C GLU A 210 -7.13 -23.13 -0.05
N ASN A 211 -6.17 -23.05 0.88
CA ASN A 211 -5.40 -21.84 1.11
C ASN A 211 -4.28 -21.77 0.06
N LYS A 212 -4.19 -20.67 -0.67
CA LYS A 212 -3.09 -20.44 -1.62
C LYS A 212 -2.09 -19.47 -1.02
N HIS A 213 -0.83 -19.90 -0.98
CA HIS A 213 0.29 -19.07 -0.54
C HIS A 213 0.06 -18.48 0.85
N LEU A 214 -0.07 -19.36 1.84
CA LEU A 214 0.05 -18.96 3.23
C LEU A 214 1.40 -18.28 3.40
N PHE A 215 1.35 -17.08 3.92
CA PHE A 215 2.51 -16.22 4.10
C PHE A 215 3.66 -16.99 4.72
N ASP A 216 4.79 -17.00 4.05
CA ASP A 216 6.00 -16.97 4.80
C ASP A 216 6.11 -15.55 5.37
N VAL A 217 6.07 -15.45 6.70
CA VAL A 217 6.19 -14.15 7.40
C VAL A 217 7.53 -13.47 7.09
N THR A 218 8.44 -14.21 6.49
CA THR A 218 9.75 -13.73 6.00
C THR A 218 9.69 -13.05 4.63
N ASP A 219 8.58 -13.19 3.87
CA ASP A 219 8.35 -12.42 2.65
C ASP A 219 7.94 -10.99 3.02
N GLU A 220 8.90 -10.22 3.47
CA GLU A 220 8.71 -8.77 3.57
C GLU A 220 8.48 -8.21 2.18
N VAL A 221 7.30 -7.64 1.97
CA VAL A 221 7.07 -6.75 0.83
C VAL A 221 8.11 -5.64 0.93
N GLN A 222 8.94 -5.47 -0.09
CA GLN A 222 9.88 -4.36 -0.13
C GLN A 222 9.08 -3.06 0.04
N ARG A 223 9.33 -2.39 1.14
CA ARG A 223 8.67 -1.11 1.41
C ARG A 223 9.37 -0.06 0.54
N ARG A 224 8.65 0.42 -0.48
CA ARG A 224 9.03 1.60 -1.22
C ARG A 224 8.28 2.78 -0.63
N ASP A 225 9.00 3.78 -0.15
CA ASP A 225 8.39 5.03 0.26
C ASP A 225 8.41 6.00 -0.94
N ILE A 226 7.23 6.42 -1.39
CA ILE A 226 7.06 7.37 -2.48
C ILE A 226 6.64 8.70 -1.89
N LEU A 227 7.42 9.74 -2.16
CA LEU A 227 7.15 11.09 -1.73
C LEU A 227 6.86 11.97 -2.94
N LEU A 228 5.63 12.45 -3.05
CA LEU A 228 5.25 13.42 -4.06
C LEU A 228 5.98 14.75 -3.80
N ALA A 229 6.64 15.27 -4.82
CA ALA A 229 7.49 16.45 -4.64
C ALA A 229 6.72 17.66 -4.10
N GLN A 230 5.45 17.84 -4.51
CA GLN A 230 4.60 18.92 -4.04
C GLN A 230 4.17 18.80 -2.57
N ASP A 231 4.19 17.59 -2.02
CA ASP A 231 3.79 17.33 -0.61
C ASP A 231 4.96 17.35 0.35
N MET A 232 6.18 17.42 -0.18
CA MET A 232 7.39 17.48 0.65
C MET A 232 7.60 18.87 1.19
N THR A 233 7.93 18.98 2.47
CA THR A 233 8.46 20.22 3.01
C THR A 233 9.76 20.58 2.30
N MET A 234 9.84 21.80 1.77
CA MET A 234 10.98 22.21 0.98
C MET A 234 11.50 23.60 1.34
N ARG A 235 12.78 23.80 1.06
CA ARG A 235 13.43 25.09 1.08
C ARG A 235 13.92 25.43 -0.31
N LEU A 236 13.46 26.56 -0.85
CA LEU A 236 13.97 27.09 -2.12
C LEU A 236 15.22 27.93 -1.87
N TYR A 237 16.18 27.82 -2.74
CA TYR A 237 17.39 28.62 -2.75
C TYR A 237 17.24 29.80 -3.72
N TRP A 238 18.19 30.70 -3.70
CA TRP A 238 18.19 31.95 -4.46
C TRP A 238 17.81 31.77 -5.93
N PHE A 239 17.02 32.73 -6.43
CA PHE A 239 16.53 32.75 -7.82
C PHE A 239 15.79 31.52 -8.26
N THR A 240 15.38 30.70 -7.32
CA THR A 240 14.57 29.49 -7.57
C THR A 240 13.12 29.77 -7.22
N GLN A 241 12.23 29.35 -8.10
CA GLN A 241 10.79 29.36 -7.92
C GLN A 241 10.26 27.95 -8.08
N ALA A 242 9.24 27.62 -7.32
CA ALA A 242 8.50 26.37 -7.47
C ALA A 242 7.04 26.68 -7.77
N SER A 243 6.45 25.92 -8.65
CA SER A 243 5.02 25.95 -8.96
C SER A 243 4.51 24.54 -9.18
N PHE A 244 3.22 24.35 -9.05
CA PHE A 244 2.56 23.08 -9.25
C PHE A 244 1.60 23.17 -10.43
N ASP A 245 1.66 22.24 -11.38
CA ASP A 245 0.85 22.27 -12.61
C ASP A 245 -0.40 21.39 -12.54
N GLY A 246 -0.71 20.83 -11.38
CA GLY A 246 -1.81 19.89 -11.15
C GLY A 246 -1.35 18.43 -11.06
N SER A 247 -0.16 18.10 -11.51
CA SER A 247 0.40 16.74 -11.47
C SER A 247 1.82 16.69 -10.88
N SER A 248 2.61 17.72 -11.11
CA SER A 248 4.04 17.71 -10.81
C SER A 248 4.51 19.04 -10.28
N MET A 249 5.64 19.03 -9.57
CA MET A 249 6.32 20.23 -9.16
C MET A 249 7.29 20.72 -10.24
N ILE A 250 7.10 21.94 -10.69
CA ILE A 250 8.00 22.62 -11.60
C ILE A 250 8.93 23.51 -10.78
N ILE A 251 10.22 23.23 -10.83
CA ILE A 251 11.26 24.00 -10.17
C ILE A 251 12.06 24.73 -11.23
N SER A 252 11.99 26.05 -11.23
CA SER A 252 12.75 26.89 -12.16
C SER A 252 13.77 27.71 -11.41
N SER A 253 15.00 27.72 -11.91
CA SER A 253 16.09 28.51 -11.34
C SER A 253 16.81 29.25 -12.46
N LYS A 254 16.85 30.57 -12.34
CA LYS A 254 17.54 31.46 -13.29
C LYS A 254 19.03 31.49 -13.02
N ARG A 255 19.78 31.89 -14.03
CA ARG A 255 21.20 32.20 -13.92
C ARG A 255 21.38 33.37 -12.97
N GLU A 256 22.39 33.33 -12.11
CA GLU A 256 22.77 34.39 -11.23
C GLU A 256 23.74 35.35 -11.95
N GLU A 257 23.25 36.50 -12.39
CA GLU A 257 24.06 37.47 -13.15
C GLU A 257 25.01 38.30 -12.30
N HIS A 258 24.85 38.32 -10.97
CA HIS A 258 25.52 39.29 -10.10
C HIS A 258 26.46 38.70 -9.03
N TRP A 259 26.68 37.38 -9.01
CA TRP A 259 27.59 36.82 -8.02
C TRP A 259 29.03 36.78 -8.51
N THR A 260 29.77 37.84 -8.17
CA THR A 260 31.23 37.97 -8.43
C THR A 260 32.08 37.30 -7.38
N THR A 261 31.52 36.60 -6.41
CA THR A 261 32.30 35.97 -5.34
C THR A 261 32.90 34.63 -5.81
N ASN A 262 34.18 34.49 -5.53
CA ASN A 262 35.06 33.34 -5.80
C ASN A 262 34.66 32.03 -5.11
N ILE A 263 33.37 31.69 -5.05
CA ILE A 263 32.93 30.40 -4.54
C ILE A 263 32.82 29.48 -5.75
N ASP A 264 33.78 28.59 -5.83
CA ASP A 264 33.96 27.65 -6.92
C ASP A 264 33.07 26.43 -6.73
N PHE A 265 31.75 26.66 -6.80
CA PHE A 265 30.80 25.54 -6.82
C PHE A 265 30.39 25.27 -8.24
N GLU A 266 30.75 24.10 -8.77
CA GLU A 266 30.26 23.63 -10.07
C GLU A 266 28.74 23.45 -10.06
N ALA A 267 28.16 23.13 -8.91
CA ALA A 267 26.73 22.85 -8.71
C ALA A 267 26.10 23.77 -7.68
N VAL A 268 25.00 24.43 -8.03
CA VAL A 268 24.26 25.39 -7.20
C VAL A 268 22.94 24.79 -6.73
N PRO A 269 22.62 24.87 -5.43
CA PRO A 269 21.36 24.33 -4.92
C PRO A 269 20.15 25.10 -5.47
N MET A 270 19.13 24.35 -5.86
CA MET A 270 17.82 24.85 -6.29
C MET A 270 16.78 24.66 -5.18
N VAL A 271 16.56 23.43 -4.79
CA VAL A 271 15.59 23.05 -3.76
C VAL A 271 16.18 22.01 -2.84
N GLN A 272 15.85 22.12 -1.57
CA GLN A 272 16.17 21.12 -0.56
C GLN A 272 14.85 20.54 -0.03
N PHE A 273 14.70 19.25 -0.11
CA PHE A 273 13.59 18.50 0.44
C PHE A 273 13.91 18.02 1.86
N ASP A 274 12.91 18.08 2.74
CA ASP A 274 12.98 17.57 4.11
C ASP A 274 12.51 16.11 4.16
N LEU A 275 13.31 15.24 4.75
CA LEU A 275 13.06 13.82 4.93
C LEU A 275 12.78 13.45 6.40
N THR A 276 12.37 14.41 7.22
CA THR A 276 12.21 14.24 8.68
C THR A 276 11.18 13.16 9.05
N GLY A 277 10.24 12.86 8.17
CA GLY A 277 9.23 11.80 8.41
C GLY A 277 9.70 10.38 8.09
N MET A 278 10.90 10.22 7.56
CA MET A 278 11.42 8.92 7.15
C MET A 278 12.22 8.25 8.27
N ASP A 279 12.17 6.91 8.32
CA ASP A 279 12.97 6.09 9.22
C ASP A 279 14.47 6.24 8.91
N ASN A 280 15.30 6.08 9.93
CA ASN A 280 16.75 6.00 9.74
C ASN A 280 17.11 4.73 8.95
N GLY A 281 18.14 4.80 8.12
CA GLY A 281 18.61 3.66 7.32
C GLY A 281 19.22 4.08 5.99
N LYS A 282 19.63 3.09 5.22
CA LYS A 282 20.15 3.26 3.85
C LYS A 282 19.01 3.11 2.85
N TYR A 283 19.01 3.97 1.83
CA TYR A 283 17.98 3.99 0.81
C TYR A 283 18.58 4.15 -0.58
N LYS A 284 18.04 3.40 -1.54
CA LYS A 284 18.19 3.71 -2.94
C LYS A 284 17.15 4.76 -3.32
N VAL A 285 17.59 5.80 -4.00
CA VAL A 285 16.72 6.92 -4.39
C VAL A 285 16.56 6.94 -5.89
N TYR A 286 15.31 7.09 -6.33
CA TYR A 286 14.97 7.35 -7.71
C TYR A 286 14.19 8.64 -7.82
N VAL A 287 14.40 9.37 -8.90
CA VAL A 287 13.64 10.57 -9.23
C VAL A 287 12.78 10.27 -10.43
N VAL A 288 11.48 10.47 -10.30
CA VAL A 288 10.54 10.43 -11.43
C VAL A 288 10.33 11.86 -11.90
N HIS A 289 10.63 12.10 -13.17
CA HIS A 289 10.69 13.42 -13.73
C HIS A 289 10.23 13.44 -15.20
N THR A 290 9.73 14.59 -15.60
CA THR A 290 9.31 14.83 -16.99
C THR A 290 10.10 16.01 -17.56
N GLY A 291 10.54 15.88 -18.79
CA GLY A 291 11.28 16.93 -19.51
C GLY A 291 10.37 18.04 -20.01
N LEU A 292 10.90 19.27 -19.95
CA LEU A 292 10.35 20.46 -20.60
C LEU A 292 11.27 20.87 -21.78
N GLU A 293 10.85 21.84 -22.62
CA GLU A 293 11.55 22.14 -23.88
C GLU A 293 13.05 22.48 -23.76
N GLU A 294 13.45 23.05 -22.64
CA GLU A 294 14.82 23.52 -22.41
C GLU A 294 15.46 22.86 -21.18
N ASN A 295 15.26 21.58 -20.99
CA ASN A 295 15.80 20.91 -19.82
C ASN A 295 17.32 20.93 -19.80
N LYS A 296 17.84 21.48 -18.72
CA LYS A 296 19.24 21.41 -18.37
C LYS A 296 19.45 20.32 -17.31
N PRO A 297 20.62 19.72 -17.26
CA PRO A 297 20.89 18.68 -16.29
C PRO A 297 20.79 19.17 -14.86
N PHE A 298 20.24 18.33 -14.00
CA PHE A 298 20.24 18.49 -12.55
C PHE A 298 20.88 17.29 -11.88
N SER A 299 21.22 17.43 -10.62
CA SER A 299 21.79 16.33 -9.83
C SER A 299 21.25 16.36 -8.40
N ILE A 300 21.29 15.22 -7.77
CA ILE A 300 20.83 15.00 -6.40
C ILE A 300 22.05 14.98 -5.47
N TRP A 301 21.91 15.68 -4.36
CA TRP A 301 22.96 15.84 -3.37
C TRP A 301 22.44 15.56 -1.97
N GLN A 302 23.28 14.94 -1.16
CA GLN A 302 23.08 14.83 0.26
C GLN A 302 24.18 15.59 0.99
N ARG A 303 23.83 16.70 1.67
CA ARG A 303 24.78 17.66 2.20
C ARG A 303 25.73 18.21 1.12
N THR A 304 27.02 17.90 1.21
CA THR A 304 28.05 18.31 0.25
C THR A 304 28.40 17.24 -0.78
N ASN A 305 27.84 16.04 -0.63
CA ASN A 305 28.16 14.91 -1.50
C ASN A 305 27.14 14.85 -2.66
N GLN A 306 27.66 14.80 -3.87
CA GLN A 306 26.86 14.46 -5.04
C GLN A 306 26.50 12.97 -4.98
N VAL A 307 25.22 12.68 -5.04
CA VAL A 307 24.66 11.33 -4.97
C VAL A 307 24.41 10.78 -6.37
N SER A 308 23.80 11.60 -7.23
CA SER A 308 23.49 11.16 -8.61
C SER A 308 24.51 11.67 -9.62
N GLU A 309 24.64 10.97 -10.73
CA GLU A 309 25.13 11.56 -11.96
C GLU A 309 24.23 12.73 -12.38
N TRP A 310 24.63 13.49 -13.42
CA TRP A 310 23.80 14.54 -13.97
C TRP A 310 22.61 13.96 -14.74
N ILE A 311 21.41 14.16 -14.23
CA ILE A 311 20.16 13.67 -14.78
C ILE A 311 19.65 14.66 -15.81
N VAL A 312 19.30 14.15 -17.00
CA VAL A 312 18.69 14.93 -18.09
C VAL A 312 17.31 14.33 -18.38
N SER A 313 16.28 15.17 -18.34
CA SER A 313 14.92 14.75 -18.66
C SER A 313 14.66 14.82 -20.17
N ASN A 314 13.92 13.85 -20.69
CA ASN A 314 13.44 13.88 -22.06
C ASN A 314 12.15 14.70 -22.15
N LYS A 315 12.01 15.46 -23.25
CA LYS A 315 10.84 16.30 -23.47
C LYS A 315 9.56 15.45 -23.50
N ASP A 316 8.55 15.90 -22.76
CA ASP A 316 7.19 15.32 -22.68
C ASP A 316 7.16 13.81 -22.34
N LEU A 317 8.27 13.26 -21.84
CA LEU A 317 8.39 11.87 -21.45
C LEU A 317 8.70 11.76 -19.96
N GLN A 318 7.82 11.13 -19.23
CA GLN A 318 8.09 10.76 -17.85
C GLN A 318 9.16 9.66 -17.82
N SER A 319 10.18 9.89 -17.01
CA SER A 319 11.33 9.00 -16.87
C SER A 319 11.65 8.79 -15.40
N THR A 320 12.12 7.59 -15.08
CA THR A 320 12.63 7.27 -13.74
C THR A 320 14.14 7.15 -13.80
N SER A 321 14.84 7.98 -13.04
CA SER A 321 16.30 7.97 -12.97
C SER A 321 16.77 7.52 -11.59
N PHE A 322 17.71 6.58 -11.56
CA PHE A 322 18.38 6.23 -10.31
C PHE A 322 19.26 7.38 -9.87
N ALA A 323 18.97 7.91 -8.68
CA ALA A 323 19.67 9.05 -8.11
C ALA A 323 20.80 8.66 -7.14
N GLY A 324 20.99 7.35 -6.91
CA GLY A 324 22.06 6.85 -6.04
C GLY A 324 21.56 6.37 -4.69
N GLU A 325 22.49 6.16 -3.78
CA GLU A 325 22.26 5.67 -2.42
C GLU A 325 22.49 6.78 -1.40
N ILE A 326 21.60 6.87 -0.43
CA ILE A 326 21.68 7.84 0.68
C ILE A 326 21.56 7.12 2.02
N GLU A 327 22.05 7.79 3.07
CA GLU A 327 21.82 7.36 4.45
C GLU A 327 21.01 8.43 5.18
N ILE A 328 19.84 8.03 5.70
CA ILE A 328 19.01 8.87 6.55
C ILE A 328 19.33 8.57 8.01
N SER A 329 19.66 9.61 8.77
CA SER A 329 19.96 9.50 10.20
C SER A 329 19.39 10.73 10.92
N GLU A 330 19.41 10.73 12.25
CA GLU A 330 18.95 11.89 13.04
C GLU A 330 19.66 13.21 12.66
N GLN A 331 20.85 13.11 12.09
CA GLN A 331 21.66 14.27 11.70
C GLN A 331 21.57 14.61 10.22
N VAL A 332 21.02 13.73 9.40
CA VAL A 332 21.00 13.85 7.93
C VAL A 332 19.63 13.48 7.41
N LYS A 333 18.74 14.48 7.35
CA LYS A 333 17.35 14.35 6.91
C LYS A 333 17.00 15.30 5.78
N THR A 334 17.92 15.51 4.84
CA THR A 334 17.66 16.40 3.70
C THR A 334 18.26 15.86 2.42
N LEU A 335 17.58 16.16 1.30
CA LEU A 335 18.01 15.89 -0.05
C LEU A 335 17.96 17.19 -0.85
N THR A 336 18.98 17.47 -1.65
CA THR A 336 19.07 18.73 -2.38
C THR A 336 19.19 18.47 -3.87
N VAL A 337 18.35 19.14 -4.66
CA VAL A 337 18.47 19.21 -6.12
C VAL A 337 19.37 20.39 -6.47
N ARG A 338 20.39 20.16 -7.29
CA ARG A 338 21.32 21.18 -7.74
C ARG A 338 21.38 21.25 -9.28
N LYS A 339 21.66 22.44 -9.78
CA LYS A 339 21.94 22.72 -11.20
C LYS A 339 23.39 23.07 -11.41
N LYS A 340 23.86 23.08 -12.67
CA LYS A 340 25.12 23.70 -13.03
C LYS A 340 25.03 25.22 -12.83
N LYS A 341 26.11 25.84 -12.33
CA LYS A 341 26.16 27.25 -11.88
C LYS A 341 25.67 28.24 -12.93
N MET A 342 26.02 28.04 -14.17
CA MET A 342 25.77 29.00 -15.24
C MET A 342 24.49 28.72 -16.03
N ASP A 343 23.74 27.72 -15.66
CA ASP A 343 22.57 27.30 -16.43
C ASP A 343 21.27 27.89 -15.86
N ASN A 344 20.40 28.36 -16.72
CA ASN A 344 18.98 28.42 -16.42
C ASN A 344 18.46 27.00 -16.45
N THR A 345 17.79 26.54 -15.38
CA THR A 345 17.34 25.17 -15.27
C THR A 345 15.88 25.13 -14.89
N ILE A 346 15.10 24.36 -15.61
CA ILE A 346 13.73 24.02 -15.27
C ILE A 346 13.67 22.52 -15.14
N VAL A 347 13.19 22.05 -13.99
CA VAL A 347 13.03 20.63 -13.69
C VAL A 347 11.58 20.40 -13.29
N LYS A 348 10.94 19.43 -13.92
CA LYS A 348 9.63 18.92 -13.53
C LYS A 348 9.84 17.60 -12.79
N ILE A 349 9.60 17.61 -11.48
CA ILE A 349 9.69 16.43 -10.62
C ILE A 349 8.30 16.01 -10.22
N ASP A 350 7.96 14.77 -10.54
CA ASP A 350 6.67 14.17 -10.21
C ASP A 350 6.72 13.65 -8.78
N TYR A 351 7.67 12.77 -8.48
CA TYR A 351 7.89 12.23 -7.14
C TYR A 351 9.29 11.61 -6.99
N LEU A 352 9.63 11.33 -5.75
CA LEU A 352 10.84 10.62 -5.35
C LEU A 352 10.46 9.25 -4.79
N ILE A 353 11.23 8.23 -5.13
CA ILE A 353 11.07 6.88 -4.62
C ILE A 353 12.27 6.57 -3.72
N PHE A 354 11.99 6.07 -2.53
CA PHE A 354 12.98 5.64 -1.56
C PHE A 354 12.81 4.15 -1.27
N GLU A 355 13.76 3.33 -1.70
CA GLU A 355 13.79 1.90 -1.41
C GLU A 355 14.74 1.66 -0.24
N LYS A 356 14.18 1.30 0.92
CA LYS A 356 14.99 0.99 2.09
C LYS A 356 15.80 -0.28 1.85
N GLU A 357 17.10 -0.24 2.05
CA GLU A 357 17.93 -1.44 2.03
C GLU A 357 17.61 -2.32 3.24
N LYS A 358 17.59 -3.63 3.02
CA LYS A 358 17.46 -4.58 4.13
C LYS A 358 18.79 -4.62 4.87
N ASP A 359 18.73 -4.48 6.19
CA ASP A 359 19.88 -4.69 7.08
C ASP A 359 20.37 -6.14 7.03
#